data_672b6d9c69a35ee09c01e9ad25e1411b
#
_entry.id   672b6d9c69a35ee09c01e9ad25e1411b
#
_cell.length_a   1.000
_cell.length_b   1.000
_cell.length_c   1.000
_cell.angle_alpha   90.00
_cell.angle_beta   90.00
_cell.angle_gamma   90.00
#
_symmetry.space_group_name_H-M   'P 1'
#
loop_
_entity.id
_entity.type
_entity.pdbx_description
1 polymer ?
#
loop_
_entity_poly.entity_id
_entity_poly.type
_entity_poly.pdbx_seq_one_letter_code
_entity_poly.pdbx_strand_id
1 'polypeptide(L)'
;MSSITVIGTGNMGTAIAALAEKGGATVQTLGHADTDTAVTGDIVVLAVPYPALAEIAATRAQELAGRIVVDITNPVNFATFDSLTVPADSSAAAELAEALPGAQVLKAFNTNLGPTLATGQIGNQTTTVLIAGDDAQAKTALAEVITAAGLGAVDAGSLTRARELEAIGFLQITLAATEKISWTGGLALIK
;
A
#
# COMPACT_ATOMS: atom_id res chain seq x y z
N MET A 1 -19.25 -8.93 -0.80
CA MET A 1 -17.94 -9.31 -0.22
C MET A 1 -16.87 -8.81 -1.16
N SER A 2 -15.90 -8.09 -0.66
CA SER A 2 -14.79 -7.62 -1.48
C SER A 2 -13.84 -8.77 -1.81
N SER A 3 -13.32 -8.80 -3.04
CA SER A 3 -12.29 -9.73 -3.48
C SER A 3 -10.95 -8.99 -3.61
N ILE A 4 -9.89 -9.53 -3.01
CA ILE A 4 -8.59 -8.88 -2.97
C ILE A 4 -7.51 -9.84 -3.47
N THR A 5 -6.66 -9.35 -4.37
CA THR A 5 -5.40 -10.02 -4.71
C THR A 5 -4.25 -9.24 -4.11
N VAL A 6 -3.40 -9.91 -3.34
CA VAL A 6 -2.14 -9.34 -2.84
C VAL A 6 -1.00 -9.92 -3.67
N ILE A 7 -0.30 -9.07 -4.40
CA ILE A 7 0.91 -9.43 -5.14
C ILE A 7 2.12 -9.10 -4.26
N GLY A 8 2.77 -10.13 -3.76
CA GLY A 8 3.89 -10.07 -2.83
C GLY A 8 3.60 -10.80 -1.53
N THR A 9 4.52 -11.69 -1.14
CA THR A 9 4.41 -12.59 0.03
C THR A 9 5.35 -12.19 1.19
N GLY A 10 5.90 -10.98 1.13
CA GLY A 10 6.74 -10.43 2.21
C GLY A 10 5.92 -10.01 3.43
N ASN A 11 6.59 -9.43 4.43
CA ASN A 11 5.96 -9.03 5.70
C ASN A 11 4.72 -8.14 5.53
N MET A 12 4.80 -7.14 4.63
CA MET A 12 3.66 -6.25 4.37
C MET A 12 2.53 -6.97 3.64
N GLY A 13 2.84 -7.75 2.61
CA GLY A 13 1.83 -8.52 1.86
C GLY A 13 1.09 -9.50 2.76
N THR A 14 1.80 -10.24 3.60
CA THR A 14 1.20 -11.16 4.59
C THR A 14 0.32 -10.43 5.59
N ALA A 15 0.76 -9.28 6.12
CA ALA A 15 -0.02 -8.50 7.07
C ALA A 15 -1.30 -7.94 6.45
N ILE A 16 -1.23 -7.46 5.20
CA ILE A 16 -2.39 -6.91 4.48
C ILE A 16 -3.36 -8.03 4.09
N ALA A 17 -2.87 -9.19 3.65
CA ALA A 17 -3.70 -10.34 3.35
C ALA A 17 -4.51 -10.79 4.59
N ALA A 18 -3.84 -10.98 5.73
CA ALA A 18 -4.48 -11.35 6.99
C ALA A 18 -5.48 -10.27 7.47
N LEU A 19 -5.17 -8.98 7.30
CA LEU A 19 -6.07 -7.88 7.59
C LEU A 19 -7.33 -7.96 6.72
N ALA A 20 -7.18 -8.18 5.43
CA ALA A 20 -8.31 -8.27 4.50
C ALA A 20 -9.22 -9.48 4.82
N GLU A 21 -8.63 -10.65 5.12
CA GLU A 21 -9.37 -11.84 5.57
C GLU A 21 -10.15 -11.56 6.87
N LYS A 22 -9.51 -10.90 7.84
CA LYS A 22 -10.16 -10.49 9.09
C LYS A 22 -11.33 -9.54 8.85
N GLY A 23 -11.24 -8.69 7.82
CA GLY A 23 -12.32 -7.82 7.35
C GLY A 23 -13.41 -8.54 6.55
N GLY A 24 -13.29 -9.85 6.34
CA GLY A 24 -14.27 -10.68 5.62
C GLY A 24 -14.12 -10.66 4.10
N ALA A 25 -12.99 -10.19 3.56
CA ALA A 25 -12.71 -10.28 2.14
C ALA A 25 -12.25 -11.68 1.73
N THR A 26 -12.53 -12.06 0.47
CA THR A 26 -11.86 -13.23 -0.14
C THR A 26 -10.49 -12.79 -0.64
N VAL A 27 -9.44 -13.49 -0.22
CA VAL A 27 -8.06 -13.10 -0.53
C VAL A 27 -7.36 -14.14 -1.39
N GLN A 28 -6.73 -13.66 -2.46
CA GLN A 28 -5.74 -14.37 -3.26
C GLN A 28 -4.37 -13.76 -2.98
N THR A 29 -3.36 -14.59 -2.76
CA THR A 29 -1.96 -14.12 -2.63
C THR A 29 -1.13 -14.69 -3.76
N LEU A 30 -0.39 -13.82 -4.45
CA LEU A 30 0.51 -14.18 -5.55
C LEU A 30 1.95 -13.83 -5.16
N GLY A 31 2.85 -14.80 -5.26
CA GLY A 31 4.29 -14.63 -5.08
C GLY A 31 5.02 -14.33 -6.40
N HIS A 32 6.34 -14.22 -6.32
CA HIS A 32 7.18 -13.96 -7.50
C HIS A 32 7.11 -15.09 -8.56
N ALA A 33 6.83 -16.32 -8.15
CA ALA A 33 6.74 -17.46 -9.06
C ALA A 33 5.36 -17.58 -9.77
N ASP A 34 4.37 -16.82 -9.35
CA ASP A 34 2.98 -16.93 -9.84
C ASP A 34 2.72 -16.01 -11.05
N THR A 35 3.67 -15.94 -11.97
CA THR A 35 3.62 -15.03 -13.15
C THR A 35 2.43 -15.30 -14.06
N ASP A 36 2.04 -16.57 -14.21
CA ASP A 36 0.96 -17.02 -15.09
C ASP A 36 -0.38 -17.18 -14.38
N THR A 37 -0.41 -16.95 -13.06
CA THR A 37 -1.64 -17.05 -12.28
C THR A 37 -2.47 -15.76 -12.46
N ALA A 38 -3.71 -15.91 -12.93
CA ALA A 38 -4.60 -14.77 -13.16
C ALA A 38 -4.97 -14.03 -11.87
N VAL A 39 -5.03 -12.72 -11.94
CA VAL A 39 -5.52 -11.85 -10.86
C VAL A 39 -7.04 -11.96 -10.77
N THR A 40 -7.57 -12.31 -9.60
CA THR A 40 -9.01 -12.52 -9.40
C THR A 40 -9.68 -11.42 -8.57
N GLY A 41 -8.92 -10.67 -7.75
CA GLY A 41 -9.45 -9.63 -6.88
C GLY A 41 -9.88 -8.36 -7.63
N ASP A 42 -10.96 -7.73 -7.18
CA ASP A 42 -11.37 -6.39 -7.65
C ASP A 42 -10.42 -5.30 -7.13
N ILE A 43 -9.84 -5.53 -5.96
CA ILE A 43 -8.78 -4.72 -5.38
C ILE A 43 -7.47 -5.52 -5.46
N VAL A 44 -6.44 -4.92 -6.04
CA VAL A 44 -5.11 -5.53 -6.20
C VAL A 44 -4.09 -4.72 -5.42
N VAL A 45 -3.50 -5.33 -4.42
CA VAL A 45 -2.47 -4.70 -3.57
C VAL A 45 -1.09 -5.12 -4.06
N LEU A 46 -0.29 -4.14 -4.48
CA LEU A 46 1.10 -4.35 -4.91
C LEU A 46 2.05 -4.23 -3.71
N ALA A 47 2.24 -5.35 -3.01
CA ALA A 47 3.11 -5.46 -1.82
C ALA A 47 4.53 -5.95 -2.20
N VAL A 48 5.13 -5.26 -3.14
CA VAL A 48 6.42 -5.57 -3.76
C VAL A 48 7.42 -4.43 -3.54
N PRO A 49 8.73 -4.63 -3.75
CA PRO A 49 9.69 -3.53 -3.81
C PRO A 49 9.36 -2.56 -4.96
N TYR A 50 9.58 -1.25 -4.75
CA TYR A 50 9.29 -0.20 -5.74
C TYR A 50 9.80 -0.53 -7.16
N PRO A 51 11.04 -1.03 -7.38
CA PRO A 51 11.51 -1.32 -8.74
C PRO A 51 10.69 -2.40 -9.48
N ALA A 52 9.95 -3.25 -8.77
CA ALA A 52 9.12 -4.29 -9.39
C ALA A 52 7.81 -3.74 -9.97
N LEU A 53 7.40 -2.52 -9.61
CA LEU A 53 6.15 -1.92 -10.12
C LEU A 53 6.15 -1.80 -11.64
N ALA A 54 7.28 -1.41 -12.23
CA ALA A 54 7.41 -1.24 -13.68
C ALA A 54 7.19 -2.57 -14.44
N GLU A 55 7.75 -3.67 -13.93
CA GLU A 55 7.58 -5.01 -14.51
C GLU A 55 6.11 -5.48 -14.39
N ILE A 56 5.49 -5.30 -13.22
CA ILE A 56 4.08 -5.65 -13.00
C ILE A 56 3.18 -4.83 -13.94
N ALA A 57 3.43 -3.52 -14.06
CA ALA A 57 2.68 -2.68 -14.97
C ALA A 57 2.83 -3.13 -16.43
N ALA A 58 4.04 -3.49 -16.86
CA ALA A 58 4.28 -3.94 -18.22
C ALA A 58 3.64 -5.31 -18.53
N THR A 59 3.65 -6.24 -17.57
CA THR A 59 3.23 -7.63 -17.80
C THR A 59 1.74 -7.86 -17.52
N ARG A 60 1.16 -7.10 -16.58
CA ARG A 60 -0.23 -7.32 -16.09
C ARG A 60 -1.20 -6.17 -16.38
N ALA A 61 -0.83 -5.18 -17.23
CA ALA A 61 -1.69 -4.01 -17.50
C ALA A 61 -3.12 -4.39 -17.91
N GLN A 62 -3.28 -5.42 -18.74
CA GLN A 62 -4.59 -5.89 -19.20
C GLN A 62 -5.43 -6.50 -18.07
N GLU A 63 -4.80 -7.25 -17.16
CA GLU A 63 -5.48 -7.83 -16.02
C GLU A 63 -5.87 -6.78 -14.98
N LEU A 64 -5.08 -5.72 -14.85
CA LEU A 64 -5.28 -4.65 -13.89
C LEU A 64 -6.26 -3.56 -14.38
N ALA A 65 -6.58 -3.56 -15.67
CA ALA A 65 -7.55 -2.61 -16.23
C ALA A 65 -8.93 -2.77 -15.59
N GLY A 66 -9.54 -1.66 -15.19
CA GLY A 66 -10.82 -1.60 -14.49
C GLY A 66 -10.78 -1.98 -13.01
N ARG A 67 -9.62 -2.34 -12.46
CA ARG A 67 -9.46 -2.71 -11.06
C ARG A 67 -8.95 -1.54 -10.22
N ILE A 68 -9.16 -1.64 -8.91
CA ILE A 68 -8.51 -0.79 -7.92
C ILE A 68 -7.12 -1.35 -7.67
N VAL A 69 -6.08 -0.57 -7.96
CA VAL A 69 -4.67 -0.98 -7.76
C VAL A 69 -4.07 -0.15 -6.63
N VAL A 70 -3.67 -0.82 -5.56
CA VAL A 70 -3.13 -0.19 -4.35
C VAL A 70 -1.62 -0.33 -4.34
N ASP A 71 -0.91 0.77 -4.53
CA ASP A 71 0.54 0.85 -4.33
C ASP A 71 0.86 1.09 -2.85
N ILE A 72 1.65 0.18 -2.26
CA ILE A 72 2.11 0.32 -0.87
C ILE A 72 3.61 0.66 -0.77
N THR A 73 4.28 0.90 -1.89
CA THR A 73 5.73 1.03 -1.91
C THR A 73 6.20 2.36 -1.31
N ASN A 74 7.44 2.36 -0.83
CA ASN A 74 8.19 3.56 -0.52
C ASN A 74 9.47 3.52 -1.38
N PRO A 75 9.66 4.48 -2.31
CA PRO A 75 10.81 4.50 -3.21
C PRO A 75 12.08 5.03 -2.51
N VAL A 76 12.47 4.37 -1.41
CA VAL A 76 13.63 4.76 -0.59
C VAL A 76 14.91 4.31 -1.26
N ASN A 77 15.91 5.16 -1.26
CA ASN A 77 17.27 4.77 -1.59
C ASN A 77 17.87 3.94 -0.42
N PHE A 78 17.71 2.62 -0.49
CA PHE A 78 18.18 1.72 0.55
C PHE A 78 19.72 1.60 0.66
N ALA A 79 20.48 2.16 -0.28
CA ALA A 79 21.93 2.21 -0.18
C ALA A 79 22.40 3.32 0.77
N THR A 80 21.67 4.42 0.83
CA THR A 80 22.04 5.60 1.63
C THR A 80 21.09 5.88 2.78
N PHE A 81 19.82 5.44 2.67
CA PHE A 81 18.72 5.81 3.58
C PHE A 81 18.53 7.32 3.74
N ASP A 82 18.90 8.12 2.73
CA ASP A 82 18.92 9.58 2.81
C ASP A 82 18.19 10.29 1.66
N SER A 83 17.47 9.55 0.84
CA SER A 83 16.67 10.09 -0.25
C SER A 83 15.58 9.15 -0.72
N LEU A 84 14.58 9.70 -1.40
CA LEU A 84 13.71 8.96 -2.29
C LEU A 84 14.35 8.85 -3.68
N THR A 85 13.98 7.83 -4.46
CA THR A 85 14.51 7.57 -5.80
C THR A 85 13.60 8.10 -6.92
N VAL A 86 12.42 8.62 -6.56
CA VAL A 86 11.49 9.30 -7.49
C VAL A 86 11.81 10.79 -7.60
N PRO A 87 11.43 11.48 -8.69
CA PRO A 87 11.53 12.94 -8.81
C PRO A 87 10.82 13.67 -7.67
N ALA A 88 11.34 14.85 -7.29
CA ALA A 88 10.83 15.63 -6.16
C ALA A 88 9.38 16.13 -6.34
N ASP A 89 8.88 16.20 -7.56
CA ASP A 89 7.53 16.59 -7.95
C ASP A 89 6.62 15.40 -8.34
N SER A 90 7.08 14.16 -8.15
CA SER A 90 6.36 12.93 -8.46
C SER A 90 6.27 11.98 -7.26
N SER A 91 5.77 10.78 -7.47
CA SER A 91 5.67 9.68 -6.52
C SER A 91 5.66 8.34 -7.26
N ALA A 92 5.99 7.25 -6.58
CA ALA A 92 5.87 5.91 -7.13
C ALA A 92 4.43 5.61 -7.60
N ALA A 93 3.43 6.07 -6.86
CA ALA A 93 2.03 5.89 -7.24
C ALA A 93 1.65 6.72 -8.49
N ALA A 94 2.21 7.91 -8.68
CA ALA A 94 1.99 8.70 -9.89
C ALA A 94 2.59 8.01 -11.12
N GLU A 95 3.83 7.52 -11.02
CA GLU A 95 4.48 6.75 -12.10
C GLU A 95 3.68 5.47 -12.43
N LEU A 96 3.16 4.78 -11.41
CA LEU A 96 2.31 3.61 -11.61
C LEU A 96 1.00 3.96 -12.31
N ALA A 97 0.36 5.08 -11.97
CA ALA A 97 -0.87 5.53 -12.60
C ALA A 97 -0.67 5.90 -14.08
N GLU A 98 0.46 6.50 -14.41
CA GLU A 98 0.85 6.75 -15.83
C GLU A 98 1.05 5.44 -16.60
N ALA A 99 1.64 4.43 -15.97
CA ALA A 99 1.86 3.11 -16.57
C ALA A 99 0.58 2.25 -16.66
N LEU A 100 -0.44 2.51 -15.83
CA LEU A 100 -1.70 1.79 -15.76
C LEU A 100 -2.92 2.72 -15.96
N PRO A 101 -3.07 3.38 -17.12
CA PRO A 101 -4.13 4.38 -17.33
C PRO A 101 -5.55 3.79 -17.28
N GLY A 102 -5.69 2.47 -17.34
CA GLY A 102 -6.97 1.77 -17.22
C GLY A 102 -7.35 1.36 -15.79
N ALA A 103 -6.49 1.58 -14.79
CA ALA A 103 -6.73 1.19 -13.40
C ALA A 103 -7.04 2.41 -12.51
N GLN A 104 -7.77 2.17 -11.39
CA GLN A 104 -7.92 3.18 -10.34
C GLN A 104 -6.78 3.02 -9.33
N VAL A 105 -5.70 3.81 -9.51
CA VAL A 105 -4.53 3.70 -8.64
C VAL A 105 -4.75 4.46 -7.33
N LEU A 106 -4.49 3.78 -6.22
CA LEU A 106 -4.48 4.34 -4.87
C LEU A 106 -3.09 4.18 -4.25
N LYS A 107 -2.72 5.12 -3.40
CA LYS A 107 -1.61 4.98 -2.45
C LYS A 107 -2.15 4.71 -1.07
N ALA A 108 -1.73 3.60 -0.44
CA ALA A 108 -2.14 3.28 0.93
C ALA A 108 -1.14 2.35 1.63
N PHE A 109 -1.26 2.16 2.94
CA PHE A 109 -0.44 1.28 3.79
C PHE A 109 1.05 1.64 3.87
N ASN A 110 1.59 2.46 3.01
CA ASN A 110 3.00 2.80 2.94
C ASN A 110 3.51 3.60 4.16
N THR A 111 2.60 4.24 4.90
CA THR A 111 2.88 4.93 6.17
C THR A 111 2.70 4.03 7.40
N ASN A 112 2.48 2.73 7.21
CA ASN A 112 2.33 1.77 8.28
C ASN A 112 3.47 0.75 8.23
N LEU A 113 3.94 0.30 9.38
CA LEU A 113 4.88 -0.81 9.48
C LEU A 113 4.10 -2.13 9.63
N GLY A 114 4.61 -3.22 9.04
CA GLY A 114 3.91 -4.50 9.03
C GLY A 114 3.39 -4.98 10.39
N PRO A 115 4.20 -4.94 11.46
CA PRO A 115 3.72 -5.31 12.80
C PRO A 115 2.55 -4.46 13.31
N THR A 116 2.47 -3.17 12.96
CA THR A 116 1.37 -2.30 13.38
C THR A 116 0.07 -2.60 12.65
N LEU A 117 0.13 -3.08 11.41
CA LEU A 117 -1.03 -3.60 10.69
C LEU A 117 -1.51 -4.92 11.30
N ALA A 118 -0.59 -5.81 11.65
CA ALA A 118 -0.92 -7.12 12.22
C ALA A 118 -1.57 -6.99 13.62
N THR A 119 -1.07 -6.09 14.46
CA THR A 119 -1.63 -5.85 15.80
C THR A 119 -2.85 -4.94 15.79
N GLY A 120 -2.99 -4.10 14.77
CA GLY A 120 -4.00 -3.06 14.67
C GLY A 120 -3.74 -1.86 15.58
N GLN A 121 -2.54 -1.76 16.18
CA GLN A 121 -2.22 -0.72 17.16
C GLN A 121 -0.82 -0.13 16.98
N ILE A 122 -0.69 1.14 17.32
CA ILE A 122 0.56 1.88 17.49
C ILE A 122 0.55 2.43 18.92
N GLY A 123 1.27 1.80 19.83
CA GLY A 123 1.12 2.07 21.28
C GLY A 123 -0.32 1.79 21.73
N ASN A 124 -1.01 2.80 22.27
CA ASN A 124 -2.40 2.72 22.70
C ASN A 124 -3.39 3.26 21.65
N GLN A 125 -2.94 3.56 20.45
CA GLN A 125 -3.75 4.13 19.38
C GLN A 125 -4.07 3.08 18.31
N THR A 126 -5.29 3.11 17.78
CA THR A 126 -5.66 2.29 16.62
C THR A 126 -4.83 2.67 15.42
N THR A 127 -4.24 1.67 14.75
CA THR A 127 -3.52 1.88 13.50
C THR A 127 -4.47 2.47 12.46
N THR A 128 -4.07 3.56 11.85
CA THR A 128 -4.85 4.24 10.80
C THR A 128 -4.09 4.18 9.47
N VAL A 129 -4.79 3.77 8.43
CA VAL A 129 -4.29 3.77 7.06
C VAL A 129 -4.73 5.05 6.36
N LEU A 130 -3.76 5.78 5.82
CA LEU A 130 -4.00 6.94 4.96
C LEU A 130 -4.16 6.46 3.52
N ILE A 131 -5.18 6.95 2.81
CA ILE A 131 -5.51 6.56 1.44
C ILE A 131 -5.51 7.80 0.55
N ALA A 132 -4.67 7.84 -0.47
CA ALA A 132 -4.69 8.86 -1.50
C ALA A 132 -5.08 8.27 -2.85
N GLY A 133 -5.88 9.00 -3.63
CA GLY A 133 -6.35 8.57 -4.94
C GLY A 133 -7.41 9.49 -5.51
N ASP A 134 -7.59 9.46 -6.80
CA ASP A 134 -8.53 10.38 -7.49
C ASP A 134 -9.96 9.82 -7.56
N ASP A 135 -10.11 8.48 -7.55
CA ASP A 135 -11.41 7.84 -7.54
C ASP A 135 -11.97 7.69 -6.11
N ALA A 136 -13.05 8.40 -5.82
CA ALA A 136 -13.69 8.41 -4.50
C ALA A 136 -14.32 7.05 -4.14
N GLN A 137 -14.84 6.31 -5.14
CA GLN A 137 -15.46 5.01 -4.91
C GLN A 137 -14.38 3.96 -4.60
N ALA A 138 -13.26 4.00 -5.30
CA ALA A 138 -12.11 3.14 -5.03
C ALA A 138 -11.56 3.36 -3.61
N LYS A 139 -11.42 4.62 -3.18
CA LYS A 139 -11.01 4.95 -1.80
C LYS A 139 -11.99 4.42 -0.77
N THR A 140 -13.30 4.59 -1.02
CA THR A 140 -14.35 4.08 -0.13
C THR A 140 -14.30 2.57 -0.02
N ALA A 141 -14.20 1.85 -1.15
CA ALA A 141 -14.13 0.38 -1.17
C ALA A 141 -12.93 -0.15 -0.37
N LEU A 142 -11.76 0.48 -0.51
CA LEU A 142 -10.58 0.09 0.28
C LEU A 142 -10.77 0.42 1.77
N ALA A 143 -11.35 1.59 2.10
CA ALA A 143 -11.61 2.01 3.47
C ALA A 143 -12.58 1.07 4.20
N GLU A 144 -13.59 0.55 3.51
CA GLU A 144 -14.53 -0.44 4.05
C GLU A 144 -13.82 -1.72 4.47
N VAL A 145 -12.91 -2.25 3.65
CA VAL A 145 -12.10 -3.43 4.00
C VAL A 145 -11.25 -3.17 5.25
N ILE A 146 -10.57 -2.04 5.30
CA ILE A 146 -9.69 -1.65 6.41
C ILE A 146 -10.48 -1.50 7.71
N THR A 147 -11.63 -0.81 7.65
CA THR A 147 -12.45 -0.57 8.84
C THR A 147 -13.17 -1.83 9.32
N ALA A 148 -13.59 -2.71 8.41
CA ALA A 148 -14.14 -4.02 8.76
C ALA A 148 -13.13 -4.89 9.52
N ALA A 149 -11.84 -4.73 9.26
CA ALA A 149 -10.76 -5.39 9.99
C ALA A 149 -10.46 -4.75 11.37
N GLY A 150 -11.08 -3.62 11.70
CA GLY A 150 -10.93 -2.92 12.98
C GLY A 150 -9.82 -1.85 12.99
N LEU A 151 -9.32 -1.43 11.84
CA LEU A 151 -8.36 -0.34 11.71
C LEU A 151 -9.08 0.99 11.37
N GLY A 152 -8.39 2.10 11.57
CA GLY A 152 -8.82 3.39 11.04
C GLY A 152 -8.47 3.52 9.56
N ALA A 153 -9.34 4.19 8.79
CA ALA A 153 -9.06 4.62 7.43
C ALA A 153 -9.35 6.10 7.28
N VAL A 154 -8.48 6.82 6.58
CA VAL A 154 -8.63 8.26 6.33
C VAL A 154 -8.30 8.57 4.88
N ASP A 155 -9.22 9.26 4.22
CA ASP A 155 -8.99 9.84 2.90
C ASP A 155 -7.98 10.99 3.02
N ALA A 156 -6.80 10.81 2.45
CA ALA A 156 -5.72 11.80 2.43
C ALA A 156 -5.81 12.77 1.24
N GLY A 157 -6.80 12.59 0.36
CA GLY A 157 -7.04 13.44 -0.81
C GLY A 157 -6.74 12.76 -2.14
N SER A 158 -6.42 13.56 -3.15
CA SER A 158 -6.09 13.07 -4.51
C SER A 158 -4.79 12.28 -4.54
N LEU A 159 -4.53 11.59 -5.67
CA LEU A 159 -3.31 10.81 -5.85
C LEU A 159 -2.03 11.66 -5.72
N THR A 160 -2.11 12.96 -5.95
CA THR A 160 -1.00 13.91 -5.72
C THR A 160 -0.48 13.83 -4.27
N ARG A 161 -1.32 13.46 -3.29
CA ARG A 161 -0.91 13.28 -1.88
C ARG A 161 -0.03 12.05 -1.67
N ALA A 162 0.09 11.14 -2.65
CA ALA A 162 1.01 10.02 -2.56
C ALA A 162 2.45 10.47 -2.29
N ARG A 163 2.85 11.62 -2.82
CA ARG A 163 4.16 12.22 -2.58
C ARG A 163 4.42 12.48 -1.09
N GLU A 164 3.45 13.11 -0.40
CA GLU A 164 3.57 13.37 1.03
C GLU A 164 3.51 12.09 1.84
N LEU A 165 2.70 11.11 1.42
CA LEU A 165 2.64 9.81 2.08
C LEU A 165 3.96 9.03 1.93
N GLU A 166 4.61 9.11 0.77
CA GLU A 166 5.94 8.51 0.55
C GLU A 166 7.02 9.21 1.37
N ALA A 167 6.96 10.53 1.52
CA ALA A 167 7.86 11.28 2.39
C ALA A 167 7.69 10.89 3.87
N ILE A 168 6.44 10.71 4.34
CA ILE A 168 6.15 10.21 5.68
C ILE A 168 6.66 8.78 5.86
N GLY A 169 6.42 7.90 4.90
CA GLY A 169 6.90 6.52 4.91
C GLY A 169 8.43 6.45 4.94
N PHE A 170 9.09 7.27 4.12
CA PHE A 170 10.55 7.40 4.11
C PHE A 170 11.09 7.82 5.48
N LEU A 171 10.54 8.89 6.07
CA LEU A 171 10.96 9.35 7.39
C LEU A 171 10.78 8.25 8.45
N GLN A 172 9.64 7.58 8.44
CA GLN A 172 9.35 6.53 9.42
C GLN A 172 10.29 5.32 9.28
N ILE A 173 10.56 4.88 8.05
CA ILE A 173 11.50 3.78 7.76
C ILE A 173 12.91 4.15 8.22
N THR A 174 13.38 5.36 7.94
CA THR A 174 14.72 5.80 8.35
C THR A 174 14.85 5.94 9.86
N LEU A 175 13.82 6.41 10.55
CA LEU A 175 13.79 6.43 12.02
C LEU A 175 13.81 5.02 12.62
N ALA A 176 13.13 4.05 12.01
CA ALA A 176 13.16 2.67 12.47
C ALA A 176 14.51 2.00 12.17
N ALA A 177 15.08 2.22 10.98
CA ALA A 177 16.37 1.68 10.59
C ALA A 177 17.54 2.21 11.45
N THR A 178 17.41 3.44 11.97
CA THR A 178 18.38 4.07 12.89
C THR A 178 18.02 3.87 14.38
N GLU A 179 17.09 2.96 14.68
CA GLU A 179 16.68 2.60 16.05
C GLU A 179 16.12 3.79 16.88
N LYS A 180 15.62 4.84 16.21
CA LYS A 180 14.96 5.97 16.87
C LYS A 180 13.52 5.67 17.26
N ILE A 181 12.89 4.77 16.50
CA ILE A 181 11.59 4.17 16.82
C ILE A 181 11.67 2.65 16.67
N SER A 182 10.80 1.92 17.33
CA SER A 182 10.67 0.46 17.13
C SER A 182 9.98 0.16 15.80
N TRP A 183 10.28 -0.97 15.17
CA TRP A 183 9.53 -1.50 14.04
C TRP A 183 8.07 -1.86 14.38
N THR A 184 7.74 -1.94 15.67
CA THR A 184 6.36 -2.09 16.18
C THR A 184 5.73 -0.74 16.55
N GLY A 185 6.45 0.37 16.36
CA GLY A 185 6.01 1.74 16.58
C GLY A 185 5.55 2.42 15.29
N GLY A 186 5.53 3.73 15.30
CA GLY A 186 5.20 4.54 14.12
C GLY A 186 4.50 5.84 14.46
N LEU A 187 3.94 6.48 13.42
CA LEU A 187 3.17 7.71 13.55
C LEU A 187 1.68 7.36 13.67
N ALA A 188 1.06 7.76 14.76
CA ALA A 188 -0.37 7.59 14.99
C ALA A 188 -1.14 8.87 14.62
N LEU A 189 -2.30 8.70 14.01
CA LEU A 189 -3.23 9.79 13.74
C LEU A 189 -4.24 9.85 14.86
N ILE A 190 -4.28 10.98 15.56
CA ILE A 190 -5.23 11.24 16.67
C ILE A 190 -6.25 12.25 16.17
N LYS A 191 -7.55 11.94 16.31
CA LYS A 191 -8.68 12.81 15.97
C LYS A 191 -9.19 13.52 17.19
#